data_5a3fe89070a4c6874447599d902ffd37
#
_entry.id   5a3fe89070a4c6874447599d902ffd37
#
_cell.length_a   1.000
_cell.length_b   1.000
_cell.length_c   1.000
_cell.angle_alpha   90.00
_cell.angle_beta   90.00
_cell.angle_gamma   90.00
#
_symmetry.space_group_name_H-M   'P 1'
#
loop_
_entity.id
_entity.type
_entity.pdbx_description
1 polymer ?
#
loop_
_entity_poly.entity_id
_entity_poly.type
_entity_poly.pdbx_seq_one_letter_code
_entity_poly.pdbx_strand_id
1 'polypeptide(L)'
;YYTGAYSGDHTFIIKSKDLETWEFVAQPDFVNESKWENATYVKDDKCYYFVRQKDESPYGFLTVYHLKEKIWEKPVLIEDCQSRADFIEYGNHLYLFHAPIDREHIGIVHINCNNIKDSSIVLQANMKESCFYPFVKYGNGALYMSYTVNRHHIKLAKFDAKNYLNAL
;
A
#
# COMPACT_ATOMS: atom_id res chain seq x y z
N TYR A 1 0.68 16.77 5.27
CA TYR A 1 1.12 15.60 4.50
C TYR A 1 1.62 14.52 5.46
N TYR A 2 1.33 13.25 5.14
CA TYR A 2 1.85 12.08 5.84
C TYR A 2 2.43 11.13 4.82
N THR A 3 3.53 10.47 5.16
CA THR A 3 4.11 9.42 4.33
C THR A 3 4.84 8.39 5.18
N GLY A 4 4.96 7.19 4.67
CA GLY A 4 5.84 6.20 5.24
C GLY A 4 7.28 6.43 4.82
N ALA A 5 8.21 6.16 5.70
CA ALA A 5 9.63 6.19 5.47
C ALA A 5 10.30 4.95 6.08
N TYR A 6 11.51 4.64 5.66
CA TYR A 6 12.32 3.59 6.27
C TYR A 6 13.79 3.94 6.23
N SER A 7 14.52 3.45 7.23
CA SER A 7 15.98 3.59 7.33
C SER A 7 16.57 2.39 8.04
N GLY A 8 17.54 1.74 7.43
CA GLY A 8 18.02 0.46 7.94
C GLY A 8 16.89 -0.56 8.03
N ASP A 9 16.68 -1.13 9.20
CA ASP A 9 15.62 -2.10 9.47
C ASP A 9 14.37 -1.48 10.14
N HIS A 10 14.32 -0.15 10.18
CA HIS A 10 13.19 0.59 10.77
C HIS A 10 12.27 1.14 9.71
N THR A 11 10.98 1.06 9.96
CA THR A 11 9.92 1.66 9.14
C THR A 11 9.03 2.51 10.03
N PHE A 12 8.62 3.67 9.56
CA PHE A 12 7.93 4.66 10.38
C PHE A 12 7.08 5.61 9.55
N ILE A 13 6.19 6.33 10.22
CA ILE A 13 5.38 7.40 9.64
C ILE A 13 6.07 8.73 9.95
N ILE A 14 6.16 9.58 8.94
CA ILE A 14 6.55 10.98 9.06
C ILE A 14 5.46 11.90 8.52
N LYS A 15 5.47 13.13 8.98
CA LYS A 15 4.56 14.19 8.50
C LYS A 15 5.30 15.46 8.16
N SER A 16 4.71 16.24 7.26
CA SER A 16 5.18 17.58 6.90
C SER A 16 4.01 18.53 6.67
N LYS A 17 4.22 19.81 6.89
CA LYS A 17 3.30 20.89 6.51
C LYS A 17 3.65 21.53 5.17
N ASP A 18 4.91 21.53 4.83
CA ASP A 18 5.52 22.27 3.73
C ASP A 18 6.22 21.40 2.67
N LEU A 19 6.37 20.09 2.91
CA LEU A 19 7.13 19.11 2.14
C LEU A 19 8.66 19.30 2.20
N GLU A 20 9.14 20.25 2.97
CA GLU A 20 10.57 20.53 3.17
C GLU A 20 11.06 20.00 4.52
N THR A 21 10.31 20.28 5.56
CA THR A 21 10.59 19.81 6.93
C THR A 21 9.72 18.64 7.30
N TRP A 22 10.33 17.58 7.83
CA TRP A 22 9.65 16.34 8.19
C TRP A 22 9.81 16.03 9.67
N GLU A 23 8.72 15.67 10.30
CA GLU A 23 8.65 15.28 11.71
C GLU A 23 8.30 13.80 11.83
N PHE A 24 8.94 13.10 12.74
CA PHE A 24 8.58 11.74 13.12
C PHE A 24 7.17 11.72 13.76
N VAL A 25 6.38 10.71 13.40
CA VAL A 25 5.03 10.53 13.96
C VAL A 25 4.98 9.28 14.82
N ALA A 26 5.25 8.12 14.22
CA ALA A 26 5.15 6.85 14.92
C ALA A 26 5.94 5.76 14.19
N GLN A 27 6.42 4.79 14.97
CA GLN A 27 7.01 3.55 14.46
C GLN A 27 6.17 2.38 15.01
N PRO A 28 5.81 1.40 14.17
CA PRO A 28 5.13 0.20 14.65
C PRO A 28 6.05 -0.62 15.58
N ASP A 29 5.53 -1.04 16.72
CA ASP A 29 6.26 -1.81 17.74
C ASP A 29 6.33 -3.31 17.44
N PHE A 30 5.49 -3.81 16.53
CA PHE A 30 5.47 -5.21 16.11
C PHE A 30 6.54 -5.57 15.06
N VAL A 31 7.37 -4.63 14.70
CA VAL A 31 8.38 -4.78 13.65
C VAL A 31 9.72 -5.19 14.28
N ASN A 32 9.83 -6.44 14.70
CA ASN A 32 11.07 -7.01 15.21
C ASN A 32 11.98 -7.57 14.12
N GLU A 33 11.55 -7.50 12.86
CA GLU A 33 12.24 -8.04 11.72
C GLU A 33 12.43 -6.97 10.65
N SER A 34 13.38 -7.17 9.77
CA SER A 34 13.66 -6.25 8.66
C SER A 34 12.42 -5.96 7.81
N LYS A 35 11.88 -4.78 7.97
CA LYS A 35 10.75 -4.27 7.20
C LYS A 35 11.24 -3.08 6.37
N TRP A 36 10.79 -3.01 5.14
CA TRP A 36 11.24 -1.98 4.22
C TRP A 36 10.13 -1.11 3.68
N GLU A 37 9.93 -1.30 2.40
CA GLU A 37 9.02 -0.50 1.61
C GLU A 37 7.64 -0.50 2.21
N ASN A 38 7.09 0.67 2.34
CA ASN A 38 5.81 0.90 2.97
C ASN A 38 4.93 1.79 2.11
N ALA A 39 3.65 1.80 2.42
CA ALA A 39 2.67 2.73 1.89
C ALA A 39 1.80 3.26 3.02
N THR A 40 1.35 4.48 2.88
CA THR A 40 0.48 5.15 3.86
C THR A 40 -0.70 5.80 3.17
N TYR A 41 -1.84 5.74 3.83
CA TYR A 41 -3.02 6.50 3.45
C TYR A 41 -3.72 7.04 4.69
N VAL A 42 -3.99 8.34 4.73
CA VAL A 42 -4.69 8.97 5.85
C VAL A 42 -6.12 9.27 5.44
N LYS A 43 -7.06 8.74 6.22
CA LYS A 43 -8.48 9.02 6.12
C LYS A 43 -9.02 9.29 7.52
N ASP A 44 -9.65 10.44 7.68
CA ASP A 44 -10.12 10.94 8.98
C ASP A 44 -8.96 10.99 9.99
N ASP A 45 -9.07 10.26 11.07
CA ASP A 45 -8.07 10.17 12.13
C ASP A 45 -7.21 8.90 12.09
N LYS A 46 -7.33 8.14 11.00
CA LYS A 46 -6.64 6.86 10.81
C LYS A 46 -5.57 6.98 9.74
N CYS A 47 -4.37 6.49 10.04
CA CYS A 47 -3.32 6.27 9.07
C CYS A 47 -3.22 4.77 8.78
N TYR A 48 -3.74 4.35 7.63
CA TYR A 48 -3.56 3.00 7.11
C TYR A 48 -2.11 2.85 6.68
N TYR A 49 -1.48 1.81 7.16
CA TYR A 49 -0.05 1.58 6.98
C TYR A 49 0.20 0.16 6.53
N PHE A 50 0.74 0.04 5.34
CA PHE A 50 1.21 -1.23 4.80
C PHE A 50 2.73 -1.25 4.81
N VAL A 51 3.32 -2.38 5.16
CA VAL A 51 4.76 -2.61 5.07
C VAL A 51 5.06 -4.01 4.58
N ARG A 52 5.95 -4.10 3.59
CA ARG A 52 6.46 -5.40 3.14
C ARG A 52 7.54 -5.92 4.06
N GLN A 53 7.69 -7.23 4.13
CA GLN A 53 8.85 -7.86 4.74
C GLN A 53 10.07 -7.78 3.79
N LYS A 54 11.26 -7.76 4.36
CA LYS A 54 12.53 -7.67 3.62
C LYS A 54 12.90 -8.96 2.93
N ASP A 55 12.69 -10.03 3.60
CA ASP A 55 12.99 -11.40 3.17
C ASP A 55 11.98 -11.87 2.12
N GLU A 56 12.19 -13.06 1.60
CA GLU A 56 11.31 -13.70 0.60
C GLU A 56 9.97 -14.17 1.19
N SER A 57 9.57 -13.60 2.34
CA SER A 57 8.27 -13.86 2.93
C SER A 57 7.16 -13.38 1.98
N PRO A 58 6.17 -14.24 1.69
CA PRO A 58 5.07 -13.89 0.78
C PRO A 58 4.06 -12.92 1.39
N TYR A 59 4.31 -12.42 2.60
CA TYR A 59 3.35 -11.58 3.32
C TYR A 59 3.78 -10.12 3.41
N GLY A 60 2.79 -9.22 3.37
CA GLY A 60 2.91 -7.86 3.88
C GLY A 60 2.11 -7.70 5.17
N PHE A 61 2.41 -6.67 5.92
CA PHE A 61 1.67 -6.30 7.13
C PHE A 61 0.81 -5.07 6.85
N LEU A 62 -0.47 -5.18 7.14
CA LEU A 62 -1.39 -4.06 7.14
C LEU A 62 -1.79 -3.74 8.59
N THR A 63 -1.72 -2.49 8.96
CA THR A 63 -2.14 -1.99 10.27
C THR A 63 -2.72 -0.59 10.15
N VAL A 64 -3.27 -0.08 11.24
CA VAL A 64 -3.79 1.29 11.35
C VAL A 64 -3.16 1.98 12.56
N TYR A 65 -2.68 3.18 12.36
CA TYR A 65 -2.28 4.08 13.44
C TYR A 65 -3.36 5.15 13.66
N HIS A 66 -3.90 5.21 14.87
CA HIS A 66 -4.86 6.22 15.28
C HIS A 66 -4.10 7.50 15.67
N LEU A 67 -4.27 8.55 14.86
CA LEU A 67 -3.46 9.77 14.98
C LEU A 67 -3.71 10.55 16.26
N LYS A 68 -4.95 10.53 16.80
CA LYS A 68 -5.30 11.21 18.06
C LYS A 68 -4.91 10.41 19.28
N GLU A 69 -5.30 9.13 19.30
CA GLU A 69 -5.05 8.22 20.41
C GLU A 69 -3.58 7.79 20.51
N LYS A 70 -2.84 7.92 19.39
CA LYS A 70 -1.44 7.51 19.25
C LYS A 70 -1.20 6.03 19.53
N ILE A 71 -2.10 5.19 19.06
CA ILE A 71 -2.04 3.74 19.20
C ILE A 71 -2.08 3.03 17.87
N TRP A 72 -1.43 1.88 17.79
CA TRP A 72 -1.49 0.96 16.64
C TRP A 72 -2.55 -0.11 16.83
N GLU A 73 -3.30 -0.42 15.79
CA GLU A 73 -4.08 -1.65 15.74
C GLU A 73 -3.15 -2.87 15.59
N LYS A 74 -3.62 -4.04 16.02
CA LYS A 74 -2.90 -5.28 15.77
C LYS A 74 -2.79 -5.51 14.27
N PRO A 75 -1.57 -5.75 13.72
CA PRO A 75 -1.39 -5.95 12.30
C PRO A 75 -2.07 -7.23 11.82
N VAL A 76 -2.48 -7.21 10.56
CA VAL A 76 -2.94 -8.38 9.81
C VAL A 76 -1.97 -8.68 8.69
N LEU A 77 -1.83 -9.95 8.36
CA LEU A 77 -1.03 -10.41 7.23
C LEU A 77 -1.86 -10.34 5.96
N ILE A 78 -1.30 -9.73 4.93
CA ILE A 78 -1.85 -9.79 3.58
C ILE A 78 -0.98 -10.75 2.79
N GLU A 79 -1.57 -11.85 2.37
CA GLU A 79 -0.88 -12.88 1.61
C GLU A 79 -0.46 -12.37 0.24
N ASP A 80 0.63 -12.93 -0.28
CA ASP A 80 1.16 -12.65 -1.61
C ASP A 80 1.35 -11.16 -1.90
N CYS A 81 1.81 -10.41 -0.90
CA CYS A 81 1.93 -8.96 -0.93
C CYS A 81 3.39 -8.55 -0.63
N GLN A 82 4.27 -8.73 -1.59
CA GLN A 82 5.73 -8.72 -1.39
C GLN A 82 6.44 -7.62 -2.20
N SER A 83 5.78 -6.50 -2.46
CA SER A 83 6.41 -5.36 -3.12
C SER A 83 5.98 -4.07 -2.43
N ARG A 84 6.67 -2.98 -2.76
CA ARG A 84 6.11 -1.66 -2.48
C ARG A 84 4.72 -1.60 -3.08
N ALA A 85 3.79 -1.11 -2.28
CA ALA A 85 2.40 -0.96 -2.63
C ALA A 85 1.99 0.51 -2.66
N ASP A 86 0.81 0.80 -3.16
CA ASP A 86 0.22 2.14 -3.08
C ASP A 86 -1.27 2.04 -2.77
N PHE A 87 -1.76 2.97 -1.96
CA PHE A 87 -3.17 3.06 -1.61
C PHE A 87 -3.91 4.01 -2.54
N ILE A 88 -5.16 3.68 -2.81
CA ILE A 88 -6.09 4.58 -3.48
C ILE A 88 -7.48 4.49 -2.88
N GLU A 89 -8.11 5.63 -2.68
CA GLU A 89 -9.54 5.70 -2.39
C GLU A 89 -10.32 5.87 -3.69
N TYR A 90 -11.36 5.05 -3.85
CA TYR A 90 -12.31 5.16 -4.94
C TYR A 90 -13.73 4.98 -4.40
N GLY A 91 -14.58 5.98 -4.60
CA GLY A 91 -15.88 6.05 -3.91
C GLY A 91 -15.65 6.14 -2.40
N ASN A 92 -16.23 5.23 -1.64
CA ASN A 92 -16.06 5.13 -0.20
C ASN A 92 -15.13 3.96 0.21
N HIS A 93 -14.46 3.34 -0.76
CA HIS A 93 -13.63 2.16 -0.57
C HIS A 93 -12.17 2.51 -0.66
N LEU A 94 -11.35 1.87 0.16
CA LEU A 94 -9.90 1.95 0.12
C LEU A 94 -9.33 0.67 -0.48
N TYR A 95 -8.39 0.83 -1.41
CA TYR A 95 -7.72 -0.28 -2.09
C TYR A 95 -6.20 -0.13 -1.96
N LEU A 96 -5.52 -1.27 -1.85
CA LEU A 96 -4.07 -1.38 -1.89
C LEU A 96 -3.67 -2.11 -3.16
N PHE A 97 -2.87 -1.46 -3.99
CA PHE A 97 -2.26 -2.04 -5.19
C PHE A 97 -0.86 -2.52 -4.86
N HIS A 98 -0.55 -3.76 -5.17
CA HIS A 98 0.75 -4.36 -4.90
C HIS A 98 1.19 -5.30 -6.03
N ALA A 99 2.45 -5.69 -6.03
CA ALA A 99 2.93 -6.78 -6.87
C ALA A 99 3.11 -8.04 -6.00
N PRO A 100 2.50 -9.17 -6.39
CA PRO A 100 2.71 -10.48 -5.78
C PRO A 100 4.16 -10.94 -5.87
N ILE A 101 4.47 -12.07 -5.23
CA ILE A 101 5.84 -12.61 -5.20
C ILE A 101 6.34 -13.05 -6.58
N ASP A 102 5.44 -13.52 -7.44
CA ASP A 102 5.76 -13.94 -8.81
C ASP A 102 6.17 -12.78 -9.72
N ARG A 103 5.78 -11.55 -9.35
CA ARG A 103 6.06 -10.33 -10.12
C ARG A 103 5.43 -10.29 -11.53
N GLU A 104 4.51 -11.17 -11.83
CA GLU A 104 3.82 -11.22 -13.12
C GLU A 104 2.40 -10.67 -13.05
N HIS A 105 1.95 -10.36 -11.83
CA HIS A 105 0.62 -9.83 -11.54
C HIS A 105 0.69 -8.50 -10.80
N ILE A 106 -0.38 -7.73 -10.90
CA ILE A 106 -0.73 -6.67 -9.95
C ILE A 106 -1.92 -7.16 -9.15
N GLY A 107 -1.73 -7.23 -7.84
CA GLY A 107 -2.78 -7.57 -6.88
C GLY A 107 -3.50 -6.32 -6.38
N ILE A 108 -4.79 -6.44 -6.13
CA ILE A 108 -5.61 -5.41 -5.52
C ILE A 108 -6.26 -6.00 -4.27
N VAL A 109 -6.00 -5.36 -3.14
CA VAL A 109 -6.63 -5.68 -1.85
C VAL A 109 -7.70 -4.64 -1.56
N HIS A 110 -8.92 -5.07 -1.29
CA HIS A 110 -9.95 -4.22 -0.71
C HIS A 110 -9.73 -4.13 0.79
N ILE A 111 -9.56 -2.91 1.29
CA ILE A 111 -9.34 -2.66 2.71
C ILE A 111 -10.68 -2.40 3.39
N ASN A 112 -11.06 -3.26 4.31
CA ASN A 112 -12.22 -3.00 5.16
C ASN A 112 -11.85 -1.98 6.25
N CYS A 113 -12.26 -0.73 6.04
CA CYS A 113 -11.94 0.37 6.96
C CYS A 113 -12.62 0.27 8.33
N ASN A 114 -13.63 -0.59 8.49
CA ASN A 114 -14.26 -0.86 9.78
C ASN A 114 -13.52 -1.96 10.56
N ASN A 115 -12.94 -2.92 9.85
CA ASN A 115 -12.17 -4.00 10.44
C ASN A 115 -11.12 -4.51 9.44
N ILE A 116 -9.88 -4.12 9.59
CA ILE A 116 -8.81 -4.48 8.65
C ILE A 116 -8.56 -5.98 8.53
N LYS A 117 -9.03 -6.79 9.50
CA LYS A 117 -8.93 -8.26 9.43
C LYS A 117 -9.78 -8.88 8.34
N ASP A 118 -10.81 -8.16 7.91
CA ASP A 118 -11.72 -8.58 6.84
C ASP A 118 -11.29 -8.02 5.47
N SER A 119 -10.07 -7.46 5.39
CA SER A 119 -9.48 -7.06 4.11
C SER A 119 -9.07 -8.29 3.30
N SER A 120 -9.28 -8.24 1.99
CA SER A 120 -9.07 -9.40 1.12
C SER A 120 -8.52 -9.00 -0.26
N ILE A 121 -7.75 -9.90 -0.86
CA ILE A 121 -7.37 -9.77 -2.26
C ILE A 121 -8.62 -9.98 -3.12
N VAL A 122 -8.94 -9.00 -3.93
CA VAL A 122 -10.17 -8.98 -4.73
C VAL A 122 -9.91 -9.13 -6.24
N LEU A 123 -8.68 -8.83 -6.68
CA LEU A 123 -8.26 -8.99 -8.06
C LEU A 123 -6.75 -9.25 -8.15
N GLN A 124 -6.37 -10.13 -9.08
CA GLN A 124 -4.99 -10.27 -9.56
C GLN A 124 -4.99 -10.14 -11.08
N ALA A 125 -4.40 -9.06 -11.59
CA ALA A 125 -4.31 -8.80 -13.02
C ALA A 125 -2.97 -9.31 -13.56
N ASN A 126 -3.02 -10.26 -14.49
CA ASN A 126 -1.81 -10.74 -15.18
C ASN A 126 -1.28 -9.68 -16.13
N MET A 127 -0.06 -9.24 -15.89
CA MET A 127 0.61 -8.18 -16.67
C MET A 127 1.42 -8.73 -17.83
N LYS A 128 1.58 -10.06 -17.91
CA LYS A 128 2.39 -10.78 -18.93
C LYS A 128 3.87 -10.38 -18.95
N GLU A 129 4.31 -9.66 -17.95
CA GLU A 129 5.66 -9.12 -17.80
C GLU A 129 5.99 -9.00 -16.33
N SER A 130 7.25 -9.06 -15.98
CA SER A 130 7.67 -8.81 -14.59
C SER A 130 7.39 -7.37 -14.20
N CYS A 131 6.54 -7.15 -13.20
CA CYS A 131 6.07 -5.85 -12.76
C CYS A 131 6.38 -5.58 -11.28
N PHE A 132 6.70 -4.32 -10.98
CA PHE A 132 7.10 -3.86 -9.65
C PHE A 132 6.57 -2.46 -9.38
N TYR A 133 6.40 -2.14 -8.11
CA TYR A 133 6.18 -0.78 -7.63
C TYR A 133 5.00 -0.06 -8.28
N PRO A 134 3.78 -0.62 -8.18
CA PRO A 134 2.61 0.10 -8.67
C PRO A 134 2.44 1.42 -7.92
N PHE A 135 2.14 2.47 -8.67
CA PHE A 135 1.75 3.78 -8.15
C PHE A 135 0.47 4.20 -8.86
N VAL A 136 -0.60 4.44 -8.11
CA VAL A 136 -1.95 4.56 -8.65
C VAL A 136 -2.56 5.93 -8.33
N LYS A 137 -3.23 6.52 -9.32
CA LYS A 137 -4.02 7.73 -9.17
C LYS A 137 -5.35 7.61 -9.89
N TYR A 138 -6.39 8.14 -9.28
CA TYR A 138 -7.69 8.31 -9.91
C TYR A 138 -7.84 9.74 -10.42
N GLY A 139 -8.33 9.87 -11.63
CA GLY A 139 -8.62 11.17 -12.23
C GLY A 139 -9.41 11.01 -13.54
N ASN A 140 -10.26 11.98 -13.84
CA ASN A 140 -11.03 12.03 -15.09
C ASN A 140 -11.80 10.72 -15.40
N GLY A 141 -12.36 10.07 -14.38
CA GLY A 141 -13.14 8.84 -14.53
C GLY A 141 -12.32 7.57 -14.74
N ALA A 142 -11.00 7.64 -14.66
CA ALA A 142 -10.12 6.50 -14.89
C ALA A 142 -9.08 6.35 -13.77
N LEU A 143 -8.58 5.14 -13.61
CA LEU A 143 -7.37 4.84 -12.85
C LEU A 143 -6.17 4.90 -13.79
N TYR A 144 -5.12 5.52 -13.31
CA TYR A 144 -3.82 5.57 -13.95
C TYR A 144 -2.83 4.88 -13.02
N MET A 145 -2.13 3.88 -13.52
CA MET A 145 -1.10 3.17 -12.77
C MET A 145 0.22 3.21 -13.51
N SER A 146 1.25 3.74 -12.87
CA SER A 146 2.62 3.54 -13.32
C SER A 146 3.23 2.35 -12.58
N TYR A 147 4.04 1.57 -13.26
CA TYR A 147 4.75 0.43 -12.69
C TYR A 147 6.05 0.17 -13.44
N THR A 148 7.03 -0.38 -12.75
CA THR A 148 8.30 -0.78 -13.32
C THR A 148 8.17 -2.15 -13.97
N VAL A 149 8.71 -2.30 -15.19
CA VAL A 149 8.73 -3.54 -15.95
C VAL A 149 10.17 -4.02 -16.10
N ASN A 150 10.41 -5.28 -15.74
CA ASN A 150 11.72 -5.95 -15.85
C ASN A 150 12.88 -5.14 -15.24
N ARG A 151 12.60 -4.22 -14.32
CA ARG A 151 13.55 -3.26 -13.72
C ARG A 151 14.26 -2.33 -14.72
N HIS A 152 13.76 -2.20 -15.94
CA HIS A 152 14.36 -1.40 -17.02
C HIS A 152 13.44 -0.29 -17.53
N HIS A 153 12.14 -0.49 -17.46
CA HIS A 153 11.17 0.44 -18.05
C HIS A 153 10.09 0.81 -17.02
N ILE A 154 9.50 1.99 -17.22
CA ILE A 154 8.27 2.39 -16.55
C ILE A 154 7.16 2.37 -17.60
N LYS A 155 6.07 1.67 -17.29
CA LYS A 155 4.85 1.69 -18.07
C LYS A 155 3.76 2.46 -17.36
N LEU A 156 2.86 3.03 -18.14
CA LEU A 156 1.64 3.66 -17.66
C LEU A 156 0.45 2.89 -18.23
N ALA A 157 -0.37 2.37 -17.34
CA ALA A 157 -1.64 1.75 -17.68
C ALA A 157 -2.79 2.70 -17.32
N LYS A 158 -3.85 2.65 -18.12
CA LYS A 158 -5.11 3.35 -17.85
C LYS A 158 -6.24 2.35 -17.91
N PHE A 159 -7.07 2.33 -16.88
CA PHE A 159 -8.25 1.45 -16.83
C PHE A 159 -9.49 2.22 -16.39
N ASP A 160 -10.64 1.74 -16.82
CA ASP A 160 -11.93 2.22 -16.32
C ASP A 160 -12.10 1.74 -14.87
N ALA A 161 -12.16 2.71 -13.93
CA ALA A 161 -12.31 2.40 -12.53
C ALA A 161 -13.58 1.61 -12.21
N LYS A 162 -14.67 1.88 -12.94
CA LYS A 162 -15.95 1.18 -12.73
C LYS A 162 -15.86 -0.30 -13.04
N ASN A 163 -15.15 -0.65 -14.08
CA ASN A 163 -15.02 -2.04 -14.51
C ASN A 163 -14.11 -2.87 -13.60
N TYR A 164 -13.21 -2.23 -12.86
CA TYR A 164 -12.23 -2.91 -12.03
C TYR A 164 -12.50 -2.81 -10.52
N LEU A 165 -13.11 -1.72 -10.05
CA LEU A 165 -13.31 -1.50 -8.62
C LEU A 165 -14.79 -1.53 -8.19
N ASN A 166 -15.77 -1.29 -9.07
CA ASN A 166 -17.18 -1.43 -8.72
C ASN A 166 -17.72 -2.87 -8.92
N ALA A 167 -16.92 -3.75 -9.51
CA ALA A 167 -17.27 -5.18 -9.62
C ALA A 167 -16.89 -5.96 -8.34
N LEU A 168 -16.38 -5.25 -7.36
CA LEU A 168 -15.89 -5.70 -6.07
C LEU A 168 -16.74 -5.16 -4.95
#